data_eadd729f0900ee9949252d70cb2b59f4
#
_entry.id   eadd729f0900ee9949252d70cb2b59f4
#
_cell.length_a   1.000
_cell.length_b   1.000
_cell.length_c   1.000
_cell.angle_alpha   90.00
_cell.angle_beta   90.00
_cell.angle_gamma   90.00
#
_symmetry.space_group_name_H-M   'P 1'
#
loop_
_entity.id
_entity.type
_entity.pdbx_description
1 polymer ?
#
loop_
_entity_poly.entity_id
_entity_poly.type
_entity_poly.pdbx_seq_one_letter_code
_entity_poly.pdbx_strand_id
1 'polypeptide(L)'
;MLQEYRKHVEERAALGIVPAPLDAQQTADLIELIKTPPAGEEEFVLELLINRVPPGVDDAAYIKAGFLAAVAKGEAASPLLSKEKAAELLGTMLGGYNIAPMVDLLDDAALAPIVVKGLANTLLMFDAFYDVEEKAKAGNTYAKQIIESWAAAEWFTNKPAVAEKISVTVFKVTGETNTDDLSPAPDAWSRPDIPLHALAMLKTERDGINPDKNGEVGPVTQLEELKTKGLPLAYVGDVVGTGSSRKS
;
A
#
# COMPACT_ATOMS: atom_id res chain seq x y z
N MET A 1 -7.57 -16.44 14.16
CA MET A 1 -7.12 -15.17 13.55
C MET A 1 -8.14 -14.63 12.54
N LEU A 2 -8.50 -15.32 11.41
CA LEU A 2 -9.38 -14.72 10.37
C LEU A 2 -10.76 -14.31 10.89
N GLN A 3 -11.45 -15.18 11.63
CA GLN A 3 -12.76 -14.88 12.20
C GLN A 3 -12.71 -13.73 13.21
N GLU A 4 -11.66 -13.67 14.01
CA GLU A 4 -11.44 -12.58 14.99
C GLU A 4 -11.21 -11.26 14.27
N TYR A 5 -10.43 -11.26 13.17
CA TYR A 5 -10.21 -10.06 12.41
C TYR A 5 -11.48 -9.58 11.69
N ARG A 6 -12.29 -10.49 11.11
CA ARG A 6 -13.61 -10.14 10.56
C ARG A 6 -14.52 -9.51 11.61
N LYS A 7 -14.60 -10.11 12.78
CA LYS A 7 -15.37 -9.55 13.90
C LYS A 7 -14.85 -8.17 14.30
N HIS A 8 -13.51 -7.99 14.37
CA HIS A 8 -12.92 -6.69 14.63
C HIS A 8 -13.31 -5.65 13.58
N VAL A 9 -13.30 -6.02 12.29
CA VAL A 9 -13.74 -5.14 11.19
C VAL A 9 -15.20 -4.74 11.37
N GLU A 10 -16.10 -5.71 11.68
CA GLU A 10 -17.52 -5.46 11.92
C GLU A 10 -17.76 -4.53 13.13
N GLU A 11 -17.08 -4.80 14.25
CA GLU A 11 -17.17 -3.98 15.47
C GLU A 11 -16.70 -2.55 15.22
N ARG A 12 -15.62 -2.36 14.46
CA ARG A 12 -15.10 -1.05 14.09
C ARG A 12 -16.05 -0.32 13.13
N ALA A 13 -16.57 -1.02 12.14
CA ALA A 13 -17.55 -0.47 11.19
C ALA A 13 -18.81 0.00 11.91
N ALA A 14 -19.29 -0.73 12.93
CA ALA A 14 -20.42 -0.31 13.75
C ALA A 14 -20.20 1.02 14.49
N LEU A 15 -18.94 1.37 14.76
CA LEU A 15 -18.53 2.63 15.38
C LEU A 15 -18.21 3.73 14.36
N GLY A 16 -18.25 3.43 13.04
CA GLY A 16 -17.86 4.35 11.98
C GLY A 16 -16.36 4.65 11.98
N ILE A 17 -15.52 3.71 12.42
CA ILE A 17 -14.06 3.83 12.44
C ILE A 17 -13.42 2.70 11.64
N VAL A 18 -12.26 2.99 11.02
CA VAL A 18 -11.54 2.01 10.22
C VAL A 18 -11.01 0.86 11.09
N PRO A 19 -10.89 -0.38 10.55
CA PRO A 19 -10.27 -1.48 11.28
C PRO A 19 -8.80 -1.16 11.57
N ALA A 20 -8.29 -1.67 12.71
CA ALA A 20 -6.87 -1.60 12.99
C ALA A 20 -6.07 -2.48 11.99
N PRO A 21 -4.83 -2.10 11.65
CA PRO A 21 -3.94 -2.99 10.92
C PRO A 21 -3.61 -4.23 11.76
N LEU A 22 -3.07 -5.24 11.11
CA LEU A 22 -2.58 -6.44 11.79
C LEU A 22 -1.33 -6.10 12.61
N ASP A 23 -1.29 -6.60 13.83
CA ASP A 23 -0.08 -6.55 14.65
C ASP A 23 0.94 -7.64 14.24
N ALA A 24 2.09 -7.65 14.93
CA ALA A 24 3.17 -8.59 14.65
C ALA A 24 2.73 -10.06 14.82
N GLN A 25 1.96 -10.38 15.87
CA GLN A 25 1.50 -11.74 16.12
C GLN A 25 0.47 -12.17 15.07
N GLN A 26 -0.49 -11.31 14.76
CA GLN A 26 -1.49 -11.56 13.72
C GLN A 26 -0.85 -11.73 12.35
N THR A 27 0.21 -10.96 12.05
CA THR A 27 0.98 -11.08 10.81
C THR A 27 1.73 -12.40 10.74
N ALA A 28 2.32 -12.87 11.85
CA ALA A 28 2.95 -14.18 11.91
C ALA A 28 1.93 -15.31 11.67
N ASP A 29 0.77 -15.24 12.33
CA ASP A 29 -0.32 -16.21 12.14
C ASP A 29 -0.85 -16.19 10.68
N LEU A 30 -0.96 -15.01 10.07
CA LEU A 30 -1.35 -14.84 8.67
C LEU A 30 -0.36 -15.52 7.73
N ILE A 31 0.94 -15.41 7.99
CA ILE A 31 1.98 -16.06 7.18
C ILE A 31 1.81 -17.58 7.18
N GLU A 32 1.49 -18.19 8.31
CA GLU A 32 1.22 -19.64 8.37
C GLU A 32 -0.02 -20.02 7.53
N LEU A 33 -1.05 -19.18 7.53
CA LEU A 33 -2.21 -19.36 6.66
C LEU A 33 -1.88 -19.18 5.17
N ILE A 34 -0.97 -18.28 4.82
CA ILE A 34 -0.53 -18.08 3.43
C ILE A 34 0.30 -19.25 2.92
N LYS A 35 1.08 -19.90 3.78
CA LYS A 35 1.81 -21.14 3.44
C LYS A 35 0.87 -22.30 3.19
N THR A 36 -0.24 -22.35 3.92
CA THR A 36 -1.26 -23.40 3.81
C THR A 36 -2.65 -22.78 3.91
N PRO A 37 -3.14 -22.17 2.82
CA PRO A 37 -4.37 -21.39 2.87
C PRO A 37 -5.59 -22.33 3.08
N PRO A 38 -6.52 -21.92 3.98
CA PRO A 38 -7.79 -22.61 4.10
C PRO A 38 -8.60 -22.48 2.80
N ALA A 39 -9.27 -23.54 2.41
CA ALA A 39 -10.06 -23.55 1.18
C ALA A 39 -11.15 -22.47 1.21
N GLY A 40 -11.17 -21.63 0.18
CA GLY A 40 -12.11 -20.52 0.03
C GLY A 40 -11.71 -19.25 0.76
N GLU A 41 -10.52 -19.21 1.40
CA GLU A 41 -10.00 -18.03 2.08
C GLU A 41 -8.76 -17.43 1.36
N GLU A 42 -8.36 -17.98 0.24
CA GLU A 42 -7.11 -17.67 -0.46
C GLU A 42 -7.01 -16.18 -0.81
N GLU A 43 -8.08 -15.61 -1.35
CA GLU A 43 -8.15 -14.21 -1.74
C GLU A 43 -8.09 -13.29 -0.50
N PHE A 44 -8.82 -13.65 0.55
CA PHE A 44 -8.87 -12.84 1.76
C PHE A 44 -7.53 -12.83 2.51
N VAL A 45 -6.85 -13.97 2.66
CA VAL A 45 -5.54 -13.99 3.32
C VAL A 45 -4.48 -13.23 2.51
N LEU A 46 -4.56 -13.26 1.18
CA LEU A 46 -3.68 -12.48 0.33
C LEU A 46 -3.97 -10.97 0.42
N GLU A 47 -5.24 -10.60 0.47
CA GLU A 47 -5.67 -9.20 0.70
C GLU A 47 -5.13 -8.67 2.03
N LEU A 48 -5.25 -9.43 3.10
CA LEU A 48 -4.72 -9.06 4.40
C LEU A 48 -3.21 -8.84 4.37
N LEU A 49 -2.44 -9.70 3.72
CA LEU A 49 -1.00 -9.53 3.58
C LEU A 49 -0.65 -8.26 2.82
N ILE A 50 -1.36 -7.97 1.74
CA ILE A 50 -1.09 -6.82 0.88
C ILE A 50 -1.47 -5.52 1.58
N ASN A 51 -2.68 -5.45 2.15
CA ASN A 51 -3.34 -4.21 2.49
C ASN A 51 -3.57 -3.97 3.99
N ARG A 52 -3.25 -4.93 4.87
CA ARG A 52 -3.55 -4.80 6.32
C ARG A 52 -2.33 -4.96 7.23
N VAL A 53 -1.17 -5.24 6.67
CA VAL A 53 0.08 -5.22 7.43
C VAL A 53 0.68 -3.82 7.34
N PRO A 54 0.98 -3.15 8.48
CA PRO A 54 1.57 -1.82 8.50
C PRO A 54 2.88 -1.77 7.69
N PRO A 55 3.15 -0.68 6.96
CA PRO A 55 4.40 -0.51 6.21
C PRO A 55 5.53 0.05 7.10
N GLY A 56 6.71 0.23 6.51
CA GLY A 56 7.84 0.92 7.09
C GLY A 56 8.60 0.08 8.11
N VAL A 57 8.70 0.57 9.33
CA VAL A 57 9.54 -0.01 10.42
C VAL A 57 8.71 -0.59 11.58
N ASP A 58 7.44 -0.87 11.35
CA ASP A 58 6.59 -1.57 12.30
C ASP A 58 7.06 -3.04 12.46
N ASP A 59 6.88 -3.64 13.64
CA ASP A 59 7.26 -5.03 13.90
C ASP A 59 6.52 -6.01 12.97
N ALA A 60 5.28 -5.72 12.61
CA ALA A 60 4.53 -6.50 11.63
C ALA A 60 5.15 -6.38 10.22
N ALA A 61 5.66 -5.20 9.85
CA ALA A 61 6.39 -4.99 8.60
C ALA A 61 7.69 -5.80 8.56
N TYR A 62 8.39 -5.91 9.69
CA TYR A 62 9.57 -6.77 9.78
C TYR A 62 9.26 -8.24 9.44
N ILE A 63 8.18 -8.76 10.04
CA ILE A 63 7.73 -10.15 9.81
C ILE A 63 7.30 -10.34 8.34
N LYS A 64 6.53 -9.42 7.79
CA LYS A 64 6.13 -9.44 6.37
C LYS A 64 7.34 -9.41 5.44
N ALA A 65 8.30 -8.49 5.66
CA ALA A 65 9.49 -8.38 4.83
C ALA A 65 10.34 -9.66 4.87
N GLY A 66 10.54 -10.25 6.06
CA GLY A 66 11.25 -11.51 6.23
C GLY A 66 10.61 -12.66 5.46
N PHE A 67 9.28 -12.79 5.53
CA PHE A 67 8.56 -13.81 4.77
C PHE A 67 8.64 -13.61 3.26
N LEU A 68 8.40 -12.39 2.79
CA LEU A 68 8.49 -12.08 1.36
C LEU A 68 9.90 -12.30 0.81
N ALA A 69 10.93 -11.94 1.58
CA ALA A 69 12.32 -12.21 1.23
C ALA A 69 12.60 -13.72 1.13
N ALA A 70 12.11 -14.51 2.08
CA ALA A 70 12.28 -15.96 2.06
C ALA A 70 11.58 -16.60 0.85
N VAL A 71 10.37 -16.14 0.49
CA VAL A 71 9.67 -16.61 -0.73
C VAL A 71 10.44 -16.22 -1.98
N ALA A 72 10.88 -14.97 -2.11
CA ALA A 72 11.64 -14.49 -3.26
C ALA A 72 12.96 -15.27 -3.45
N LYS A 73 13.67 -15.56 -2.36
CA LYS A 73 14.89 -16.38 -2.37
C LYS A 73 14.63 -17.88 -2.57
N GLY A 74 13.39 -18.34 -2.45
CA GLY A 74 13.02 -19.76 -2.54
C GLY A 74 13.29 -20.56 -1.27
N GLU A 75 13.48 -19.89 -0.15
CA GLU A 75 13.67 -20.48 1.19
C GLU A 75 12.32 -20.81 1.84
N ALA A 76 11.25 -20.18 1.39
CA ALA A 76 9.87 -20.47 1.76
C ALA A 76 9.01 -20.62 0.50
N ALA A 77 7.88 -21.30 0.64
CA ALA A 77 6.92 -21.49 -0.45
C ALA A 77 5.50 -21.14 0.00
N SER A 78 4.71 -20.68 -0.94
CA SER A 78 3.27 -20.47 -0.77
C SER A 78 2.55 -20.74 -2.09
N PRO A 79 1.39 -21.36 -2.09
CA PRO A 79 0.60 -21.50 -3.31
C PRO A 79 0.01 -20.19 -3.81
N LEU A 80 0.03 -19.13 -2.98
CA LEU A 80 -0.55 -17.82 -3.29
C LEU A 80 0.49 -16.80 -3.80
N LEU A 81 1.79 -17.08 -3.63
CA LEU A 81 2.87 -16.14 -3.93
C LEU A 81 3.95 -16.81 -4.78
N SER A 82 4.18 -16.29 -5.96
CA SER A 82 5.41 -16.58 -6.72
C SER A 82 6.58 -15.76 -6.17
N LYS A 83 7.82 -16.12 -6.55
CA LYS A 83 9.02 -15.35 -6.22
C LYS A 83 8.94 -13.92 -6.74
N GLU A 84 8.45 -13.76 -7.96
CA GLU A 84 8.26 -12.47 -8.62
C GLU A 84 7.25 -11.62 -7.85
N LYS A 85 6.12 -12.21 -7.45
CA LYS A 85 5.10 -11.51 -6.67
C LYS A 85 5.61 -11.09 -5.30
N ALA A 86 6.38 -11.93 -4.64
CA ALA A 86 7.02 -11.58 -3.37
C ALA A 86 8.01 -10.40 -3.53
N ALA A 87 8.83 -10.41 -4.59
CA ALA A 87 9.73 -9.31 -4.90
C ALA A 87 8.99 -7.99 -5.23
N GLU A 88 7.86 -8.06 -5.96
CA GLU A 88 7.00 -6.90 -6.20
C GLU A 88 6.47 -6.33 -4.88
N LEU A 89 5.95 -7.18 -4.00
CA LEU A 89 5.37 -6.75 -2.72
C LEU A 89 6.43 -6.14 -1.80
N LEU A 90 7.67 -6.63 -1.81
CA LEU A 90 8.78 -5.96 -1.12
C LEU A 90 8.94 -4.51 -1.62
N GLY A 91 8.84 -4.28 -2.92
CA GLY A 91 8.93 -2.94 -3.52
C GLY A 91 7.83 -1.96 -3.10
N THR A 92 6.72 -2.44 -2.53
CA THR A 92 5.60 -1.61 -2.06
C THR A 92 5.68 -1.20 -0.59
N MET A 93 6.68 -1.65 0.17
CA MET A 93 6.73 -1.49 1.63
C MET A 93 7.29 -0.15 2.14
N LEU A 94 7.47 0.84 1.29
CA LEU A 94 7.82 2.24 1.61
C LEU A 94 9.17 2.45 2.33
N GLY A 95 10.11 1.51 2.22
CA GLY A 95 11.41 1.57 2.89
C GLY A 95 11.42 0.81 4.24
N GLY A 96 12.56 0.83 4.92
CA GLY A 96 12.76 0.07 6.15
C GLY A 96 13.21 -1.37 5.88
N TYR A 97 12.54 -2.34 6.46
CA TYR A 97 12.93 -3.77 6.44
C TYR A 97 12.96 -4.44 5.07
N ASN A 98 12.32 -3.86 4.07
CA ASN A 98 12.32 -4.39 2.71
C ASN A 98 13.58 -4.04 1.90
N ILE A 99 14.37 -3.04 2.33
CA ILE A 99 15.50 -2.50 1.54
C ILE A 99 16.60 -3.53 1.39
N ALA A 100 17.15 -4.04 2.50
CA ALA A 100 18.24 -5.01 2.45
C ALA A 100 17.89 -6.27 1.64
N PRO A 101 16.70 -6.90 1.81
CA PRO A 101 16.30 -8.00 0.95
C PRO A 101 16.27 -7.66 -0.55
N MET A 102 15.79 -6.46 -0.91
CA MET A 102 15.77 -6.04 -2.31
C MET A 102 17.18 -5.82 -2.87
N VAL A 103 18.08 -5.25 -2.07
CA VAL A 103 19.49 -5.11 -2.47
C VAL A 103 20.13 -6.47 -2.70
N ASP A 104 19.88 -7.45 -1.84
CA ASP A 104 20.36 -8.84 -2.05
C ASP A 104 19.84 -9.43 -3.37
N LEU A 105 18.57 -9.23 -3.69
CA LEU A 105 17.93 -9.75 -4.90
C LEU A 105 18.43 -9.12 -6.21
N LEU A 106 19.25 -8.06 -6.16
CA LEU A 106 19.94 -7.54 -7.34
C LEU A 106 20.93 -8.53 -7.97
N ASP A 107 21.34 -9.55 -7.24
CA ASP A 107 22.21 -10.61 -7.75
C ASP A 107 21.43 -11.77 -8.41
N ASP A 108 20.10 -11.79 -8.29
CA ASP A 108 19.23 -12.75 -8.98
C ASP A 108 18.73 -12.15 -10.32
N ALA A 109 19.25 -12.66 -11.43
CA ALA A 109 18.93 -12.12 -12.76
C ALA A 109 17.43 -12.18 -13.13
N ALA A 110 16.64 -13.09 -12.53
CA ALA A 110 15.21 -13.19 -12.76
C ALA A 110 14.42 -12.13 -11.97
N LEU A 111 14.87 -11.82 -10.76
CA LEU A 111 14.17 -10.91 -9.85
C LEU A 111 14.71 -9.48 -9.88
N ALA A 112 15.98 -9.30 -10.26
CA ALA A 112 16.62 -7.99 -10.30
C ALA A 112 15.81 -6.93 -11.09
N PRO A 113 15.23 -7.21 -12.27
CA PRO A 113 14.41 -6.21 -12.99
C PRO A 113 13.18 -5.75 -12.21
N ILE A 114 12.65 -6.60 -11.32
CA ILE A 114 11.50 -6.29 -10.48
C ILE A 114 11.92 -5.37 -9.32
N VAL A 115 12.98 -5.75 -8.61
CA VAL A 115 13.45 -4.97 -7.46
C VAL A 115 14.10 -3.64 -7.86
N VAL A 116 14.67 -3.52 -9.06
CA VAL A 116 15.14 -2.23 -9.61
C VAL A 116 14.03 -1.19 -9.58
N LYS A 117 12.80 -1.55 -9.98
CA LYS A 117 11.66 -0.63 -9.97
C LYS A 117 11.32 -0.14 -8.57
N GLY A 118 11.38 -1.03 -7.57
CA GLY A 118 11.16 -0.69 -6.17
C GLY A 118 12.25 0.24 -5.62
N LEU A 119 13.51 -0.15 -5.79
CA LEU A 119 14.67 0.60 -5.28
C LEU A 119 14.85 1.96 -5.97
N ALA A 120 14.63 2.05 -7.28
CA ALA A 120 14.71 3.32 -8.01
C ALA A 120 13.70 4.37 -7.50
N ASN A 121 12.58 3.93 -6.93
CA ASN A 121 11.57 4.80 -6.32
C ASN A 121 11.71 4.96 -4.80
N THR A 122 12.66 4.32 -4.17
CA THR A 122 12.92 4.40 -2.72
C THR A 122 14.07 5.37 -2.46
N LEU A 123 13.74 6.64 -2.20
CA LEU A 123 14.72 7.73 -2.17
C LEU A 123 15.43 7.92 -0.82
N LEU A 124 14.89 7.38 0.27
CA LEU A 124 15.43 7.54 1.61
C LEU A 124 16.05 6.22 2.09
N MET A 125 17.10 5.77 1.40
CA MET A 125 17.77 4.51 1.68
C MET A 125 18.99 4.65 2.61
N PHE A 126 19.46 5.85 2.88
CA PHE A 126 20.61 6.13 3.74
C PHE A 126 21.81 5.17 3.51
N ASP A 127 22.15 4.35 4.51
CA ASP A 127 23.33 3.46 4.44
C ASP A 127 23.24 2.43 3.31
N ALA A 128 22.06 1.96 2.96
CA ALA A 128 21.87 1.02 1.86
C ALA A 128 22.26 1.58 0.46
N PHE A 129 22.40 2.89 0.32
CA PHE A 129 22.97 3.50 -0.86
C PHE A 129 24.36 2.94 -1.14
N TYR A 130 25.20 2.80 -0.13
CA TYR A 130 26.57 2.28 -0.29
C TYR A 130 26.58 0.82 -0.70
N ASP A 131 25.62 0.01 -0.23
CA ASP A 131 25.48 -1.39 -0.65
C ASP A 131 25.15 -1.50 -2.14
N VAL A 132 24.26 -0.62 -2.65
CA VAL A 132 23.95 -0.54 -4.08
C VAL A 132 25.16 -0.02 -4.87
N GLU A 133 25.88 0.98 -4.35
CA GLU A 133 27.08 1.54 -4.98
C GLU A 133 28.20 0.48 -5.10
N GLU A 134 28.44 -0.31 -4.05
CA GLU A 134 29.41 -1.40 -4.05
C GLU A 134 29.08 -2.47 -5.10
N LYS A 135 27.81 -2.89 -5.18
CA LYS A 135 27.36 -3.81 -6.23
C LYS A 135 27.56 -3.23 -7.63
N ALA A 136 27.30 -1.95 -7.83
CA ALA A 136 27.53 -1.27 -9.11
C ALA A 136 29.02 -1.22 -9.46
N LYS A 137 29.90 -0.93 -8.49
CA LYS A 137 31.39 -0.97 -8.65
C LYS A 137 31.88 -2.38 -8.96
N ALA A 138 31.25 -3.40 -8.37
CA ALA A 138 31.52 -4.81 -8.65
C ALA A 138 31.01 -5.29 -10.02
N GLY A 139 30.30 -4.44 -10.78
CA GLY A 139 29.87 -4.74 -12.14
C GLY A 139 28.40 -5.16 -12.26
N ASN A 140 27.63 -5.13 -11.18
CA ASN A 140 26.18 -5.41 -11.23
C ASN A 140 25.47 -4.32 -12.05
N THR A 141 24.90 -4.70 -13.20
CA THR A 141 24.27 -3.76 -14.15
C THR A 141 22.96 -3.21 -13.62
N TYR A 142 22.23 -3.96 -12.80
CA TYR A 142 20.97 -3.54 -12.17
C TYR A 142 21.23 -2.48 -11.10
N ALA A 143 22.27 -2.65 -10.29
CA ALA A 143 22.68 -1.64 -9.33
C ALA A 143 23.13 -0.34 -10.02
N LYS A 144 23.83 -0.42 -11.16
CA LYS A 144 24.14 0.77 -11.98
C LYS A 144 22.88 1.48 -12.47
N GLN A 145 21.89 0.74 -12.98
CA GLN A 145 20.60 1.32 -13.40
C GLN A 145 19.93 2.09 -12.28
N ILE A 146 19.95 1.59 -11.05
CA ILE A 146 19.35 2.27 -9.89
C ILE A 146 20.09 3.59 -9.64
N ILE A 147 21.43 3.60 -9.59
CA ILE A 147 22.22 4.82 -9.37
C ILE A 147 21.99 5.84 -10.48
N GLU A 148 21.96 5.40 -11.73
CA GLU A 148 21.70 6.25 -12.88
C GLU A 148 20.28 6.85 -12.81
N SER A 149 19.28 6.05 -12.44
CA SER A 149 17.90 6.50 -12.24
C SER A 149 17.80 7.55 -11.12
N TRP A 150 18.49 7.36 -10.00
CA TRP A 150 18.54 8.34 -8.93
C TRP A 150 19.24 9.63 -9.36
N ALA A 151 20.39 9.52 -10.05
CA ALA A 151 21.15 10.67 -10.56
C ALA A 151 20.34 11.48 -11.60
N ALA A 152 19.56 10.81 -12.42
CA ALA A 152 18.67 11.43 -13.40
C ALA A 152 17.35 11.95 -12.79
N ALA A 153 17.09 11.70 -11.50
CA ALA A 153 15.85 12.01 -10.82
C ALA A 153 14.61 11.44 -11.56
N GLU A 154 14.70 10.21 -12.10
CA GLU A 154 13.64 9.61 -12.90
C GLU A 154 12.34 9.44 -12.13
N TRP A 155 12.40 9.18 -10.81
CA TRP A 155 11.25 9.14 -9.91
C TRP A 155 10.40 10.42 -9.97
N PHE A 156 10.99 11.54 -10.37
CA PHE A 156 10.33 12.85 -10.51
C PHE A 156 10.11 13.22 -11.98
N THR A 157 11.11 13.01 -12.84
CA THR A 157 11.09 13.47 -14.23
C THR A 157 10.39 12.52 -15.18
N ASN A 158 10.41 11.21 -14.91
CA ASN A 158 9.82 10.17 -15.75
C ASN A 158 8.30 10.04 -15.50
N LYS A 159 7.57 11.13 -15.78
CA LYS A 159 6.12 11.16 -15.69
C LYS A 159 5.50 11.11 -17.09
N PRO A 160 4.35 10.42 -17.24
CA PRO A 160 3.64 10.46 -18.50
C PRO A 160 3.23 11.89 -18.85
N ALA A 161 3.19 12.21 -20.13
CA ALA A 161 2.68 13.48 -20.59
C ALA A 161 1.22 13.67 -20.12
N VAL A 162 0.88 14.91 -19.75
CA VAL A 162 -0.50 15.23 -19.39
C VAL A 162 -1.39 15.07 -20.62
N ALA A 163 -2.44 14.28 -20.49
CA ALA A 163 -3.39 14.06 -21.58
C ALA A 163 -4.17 15.36 -21.89
N GLU A 164 -4.35 15.67 -23.16
CA GLU A 164 -5.18 16.82 -23.59
C GLU A 164 -6.66 16.66 -23.20
N LYS A 165 -7.12 15.41 -23.12
CA LYS A 165 -8.51 15.07 -22.75
C LYS A 165 -8.52 13.81 -21.90
N ILE A 166 -9.24 13.87 -20.78
CA ILE A 166 -9.43 12.75 -19.87
C ILE A 166 -10.92 12.52 -19.68
N SER A 167 -11.36 11.26 -19.86
CA SER A 167 -12.71 10.83 -19.50
C SER A 167 -12.66 10.21 -18.11
N VAL A 168 -13.52 10.65 -17.20
CA VAL A 168 -13.55 10.21 -15.80
C VAL A 168 -14.96 9.87 -15.35
N THR A 169 -15.05 8.98 -14.35
CA THR A 169 -16.27 8.84 -13.54
C THR A 169 -16.20 9.84 -12.41
N VAL A 170 -17.24 10.66 -12.24
CA VAL A 170 -17.26 11.72 -11.22
C VAL A 170 -17.98 11.23 -9.97
N PHE A 171 -17.31 11.40 -8.82
CA PHE A 171 -17.92 11.39 -7.50
C PHE A 171 -18.06 12.85 -7.02
N LYS A 172 -19.28 13.36 -6.97
CA LYS A 172 -19.53 14.75 -6.63
C LYS A 172 -19.98 14.91 -5.17
N VAL A 173 -19.29 15.80 -4.46
CA VAL A 173 -19.65 16.26 -3.13
C VAL A 173 -19.95 17.74 -3.17
N THR A 174 -21.10 18.16 -2.71
CA THR A 174 -21.50 19.58 -2.65
C THR A 174 -20.79 20.29 -1.50
N GLY A 175 -20.57 21.58 -1.67
CA GLY A 175 -19.94 22.44 -0.67
C GLY A 175 -18.43 22.28 -0.59
N GLU A 176 -17.87 22.73 0.53
CA GLU A 176 -16.44 22.66 0.80
C GLU A 176 -16.06 21.25 1.28
N THR A 177 -14.95 20.74 0.75
CA THR A 177 -14.27 19.54 1.26
C THR A 177 -12.89 19.94 1.74
N ASN A 178 -12.65 19.83 3.02
CA ASN A 178 -11.38 20.17 3.65
C ASN A 178 -10.52 18.92 3.92
N THR A 179 -9.32 19.11 4.42
CA THR A 179 -8.38 18.03 4.72
C THR A 179 -8.87 17.10 5.83
N ASP A 180 -9.72 17.56 6.76
CA ASP A 180 -10.29 16.70 7.78
C ASP A 180 -11.42 15.81 7.24
N ASP A 181 -12.11 16.24 6.18
CA ASP A 181 -13.08 15.39 5.47
C ASP A 181 -12.38 14.23 4.74
N LEU A 182 -11.20 14.49 4.16
CA LEU A 182 -10.45 13.48 3.38
C LEU A 182 -9.49 12.66 4.24
N SER A 183 -8.93 13.25 5.29
CA SER A 183 -7.91 12.65 6.16
C SER A 183 -8.16 13.05 7.62
N PRO A 184 -9.18 12.50 8.28
CA PRO A 184 -9.59 12.92 9.61
C PRO A 184 -8.49 12.78 10.65
N ALA A 185 -8.31 13.82 11.48
CA ALA A 185 -7.28 13.84 12.52
C ALA A 185 -7.42 12.68 13.54
N PRO A 186 -8.63 12.24 13.97
CA PRO A 186 -8.77 11.10 14.86
C PRO A 186 -8.27 9.77 14.29
N ASP A 187 -8.18 9.66 12.95
CA ASP A 187 -7.69 8.46 12.26
C ASP A 187 -6.25 8.61 11.77
N ALA A 188 -5.51 9.60 12.26
CA ALA A 188 -4.12 9.85 11.85
C ALA A 188 -3.18 8.64 12.04
N TRP A 189 -3.49 7.74 12.95
CA TRP A 189 -2.78 6.50 13.21
C TRP A 189 -2.78 5.54 12.01
N SER A 190 -3.79 5.61 11.14
CA SER A 190 -3.90 4.77 9.94
C SER A 190 -3.18 5.34 8.71
N ARG A 191 -2.65 6.58 8.77
CA ARG A 191 -1.99 7.24 7.63
C ARG A 191 -0.81 6.53 7.02
N PRO A 192 0.02 5.79 7.79
CA PRO A 192 1.09 5.00 7.19
C PRO A 192 0.59 3.91 6.25
N ASP A 193 -0.64 3.46 6.43
CA ASP A 193 -1.34 2.51 5.55
C ASP A 193 -2.38 3.29 4.73
N ILE A 194 -1.99 3.74 3.54
CA ILE A 194 -2.85 4.57 2.68
C ILE A 194 -4.18 3.88 2.32
N PRO A 195 -4.23 2.61 1.91
CA PRO A 195 -5.48 1.91 1.66
C PRO A 195 -6.41 1.87 2.88
N LEU A 196 -5.85 1.64 4.06
CA LEU A 196 -6.62 1.63 5.30
C LEU A 196 -7.13 3.03 5.65
N HIS A 197 -6.26 4.04 5.55
CA HIS A 197 -6.63 5.43 5.86
C HIS A 197 -7.71 5.97 4.92
N ALA A 198 -7.72 5.56 3.65
CA ALA A 198 -8.74 5.95 2.68
C ALA A 198 -10.17 5.57 3.13
N LEU A 199 -10.32 4.53 3.96
CA LEU A 199 -11.63 4.14 4.52
C LEU A 199 -12.19 5.14 5.54
N ALA A 200 -11.36 6.06 6.04
CA ALA A 200 -11.80 7.11 6.96
C ALA A 200 -12.37 8.36 6.25
N MET A 201 -12.29 8.40 4.92
CA MET A 201 -12.75 9.52 4.11
C MET A 201 -14.25 9.75 4.26
N LEU A 202 -14.64 11.02 4.43
CA LEU A 202 -16.05 11.47 4.50
C LEU A 202 -16.87 10.75 5.58
N LYS A 203 -16.26 10.35 6.68
CA LYS A 203 -16.95 9.64 7.77
C LYS A 203 -17.81 10.55 8.65
N THR A 204 -17.67 11.86 8.53
CA THR A 204 -18.49 12.83 9.25
C THR A 204 -19.73 13.16 8.43
N GLU A 205 -20.90 12.99 9.06
CA GLU A 205 -22.19 13.34 8.44
C GLU A 205 -22.23 14.83 8.10
N ARG A 206 -22.71 15.14 6.90
CA ARG A 206 -22.91 16.51 6.41
C ARG A 206 -24.03 16.54 5.38
N ASP A 207 -24.48 17.73 5.02
CA ASP A 207 -25.57 17.89 4.07
C ASP A 207 -25.31 17.17 2.74
N GLY A 208 -26.18 16.23 2.40
CA GLY A 208 -26.08 15.39 1.21
C GLY A 208 -25.06 14.25 1.29
N ILE A 209 -24.37 14.06 2.42
CA ILE A 209 -23.40 12.98 2.63
C ILE A 209 -23.70 12.29 3.95
N ASN A 210 -24.14 11.04 3.87
CA ASN A 210 -24.24 10.14 5.01
C ASN A 210 -23.03 9.19 4.99
N PRO A 211 -22.28 9.08 6.08
CA PRO A 211 -21.13 8.16 6.13
C PRO A 211 -21.57 6.71 6.00
N ASP A 212 -20.62 5.85 5.57
CA ASP A 212 -20.82 4.40 5.56
C ASP A 212 -21.09 3.93 6.99
N LYS A 213 -22.24 3.30 7.19
CA LYS A 213 -22.69 2.70 8.45
C LYS A 213 -23.29 1.33 8.17
N ASN A 214 -23.45 0.51 9.18
CA ASN A 214 -24.04 -0.83 9.04
C ASN A 214 -25.37 -0.79 8.26
N GLY A 215 -25.35 -1.35 7.03
CA GLY A 215 -26.50 -1.45 6.15
C GLY A 215 -26.85 -0.18 5.35
N GLU A 216 -26.10 0.89 5.49
CA GLU A 216 -26.26 2.13 4.71
C GLU A 216 -25.05 2.33 3.79
N VAL A 217 -25.32 2.65 2.53
CA VAL A 217 -24.30 2.94 1.51
C VAL A 217 -23.85 4.39 1.65
N GLY A 218 -22.62 4.58 2.07
CA GLY A 218 -22.00 5.90 2.17
C GLY A 218 -20.96 6.16 1.07
N PRO A 219 -20.11 7.19 1.25
CA PRO A 219 -19.16 7.64 0.23
C PRO A 219 -18.13 6.59 -0.20
N VAL A 220 -17.59 5.82 0.74
CA VAL A 220 -16.57 4.80 0.43
C VAL A 220 -17.18 3.68 -0.41
N THR A 221 -18.34 3.16 0.00
CA THR A 221 -19.08 2.15 -0.78
C THR A 221 -19.46 2.65 -2.17
N GLN A 222 -19.94 3.90 -2.28
CA GLN A 222 -20.26 4.51 -3.58
C GLN A 222 -19.01 4.63 -4.49
N LEU A 223 -17.86 4.99 -3.93
CA LEU A 223 -16.61 5.07 -4.68
C LEU A 223 -16.17 3.70 -5.19
N GLU A 224 -16.30 2.64 -4.39
CA GLU A 224 -16.01 1.27 -4.84
C GLU A 224 -16.95 0.83 -5.98
N GLU A 225 -18.23 1.13 -5.89
CA GLU A 225 -19.17 0.87 -6.99
C GLU A 225 -18.80 1.65 -8.26
N LEU A 226 -18.41 2.93 -8.13
CA LEU A 226 -18.01 3.75 -9.27
C LEU A 226 -16.74 3.25 -9.96
N LYS A 227 -15.81 2.65 -9.23
CA LYS A 227 -14.60 2.02 -9.81
C LYS A 227 -14.94 0.90 -10.79
N THR A 228 -16.06 0.18 -10.59
CA THR A 228 -16.48 -0.91 -11.48
C THR A 228 -16.83 -0.44 -12.89
N LYS A 229 -17.03 0.86 -13.11
CA LYS A 229 -17.30 1.47 -14.43
C LYS A 229 -16.08 1.51 -15.35
N GLY A 230 -14.89 1.20 -14.83
CA GLY A 230 -13.66 1.07 -15.62
C GLY A 230 -13.02 2.38 -16.10
N LEU A 231 -13.52 3.54 -15.67
CA LEU A 231 -12.90 4.84 -15.90
C LEU A 231 -12.20 5.33 -14.61
N PRO A 232 -11.14 6.15 -14.73
CA PRO A 232 -10.56 6.83 -13.59
C PRO A 232 -11.60 7.62 -12.82
N LEU A 233 -11.52 7.59 -11.48
CA LEU A 233 -12.39 8.39 -10.64
C LEU A 233 -11.87 9.81 -10.47
N ALA A 234 -12.78 10.78 -10.49
CA ALA A 234 -12.51 12.15 -10.12
C ALA A 234 -13.44 12.58 -8.97
N TYR A 235 -12.83 13.01 -7.87
CA TYR A 235 -13.54 13.70 -6.80
C TYR A 235 -13.80 15.14 -7.23
N VAL A 236 -15.04 15.59 -7.18
CA VAL A 236 -15.44 16.94 -7.57
C VAL A 236 -16.29 17.58 -6.49
N GLY A 237 -15.89 18.77 -6.05
CA GLY A 237 -16.61 19.60 -5.09
C GLY A 237 -16.66 21.04 -5.52
N ASP A 238 -17.39 21.88 -4.80
CA ASP A 238 -17.44 23.32 -5.07
C ASP A 238 -16.09 23.97 -4.66
N VAL A 239 -15.54 23.53 -3.52
CA VAL A 239 -14.18 23.83 -3.06
C VAL A 239 -13.58 22.58 -2.46
N VAL A 240 -12.40 22.17 -2.92
CA VAL A 240 -11.73 20.92 -2.48
C VAL A 240 -10.31 21.21 -2.02
N GLY A 241 -9.90 20.58 -0.90
CA GLY A 241 -8.53 20.62 -0.39
C GLY A 241 -8.20 21.84 0.47
N THR A 242 -9.18 22.48 1.09
CA THR A 242 -8.95 23.53 2.08
C THR A 242 -8.45 22.96 3.40
N GLY A 243 -7.93 23.83 4.27
CA GLY A 243 -7.43 23.43 5.58
C GLY A 243 -5.92 23.19 5.61
N SER A 244 -5.44 22.48 6.63
CA SER A 244 -4.01 22.31 6.85
C SER A 244 -3.43 21.15 6.05
N SER A 245 -2.49 21.40 5.15
CA SER A 245 -1.76 20.36 4.39
C SER A 245 -0.87 19.44 5.25
N ARG A 246 -0.70 19.75 6.54
CA ARG A 246 0.06 18.90 7.48
C ARG A 246 -0.65 17.59 7.84
N LYS A 247 -1.92 17.45 7.46
CA LYS A 247 -2.76 16.30 7.80
C LYS A 247 -2.90 15.29 6.65
N SER A 248 -2.48 15.64 5.47
CA SER A 248 -2.60 14.82 4.25
C SER A 248 -1.25 14.39 3.72
#